data_a7a43ab82cede3be5e8c66cb71999f42
#
_entry.id   a7a43ab82cede3be5e8c66cb71999f42
#
_cell.length_a   1.000
_cell.length_b   1.000
_cell.length_c   1.000
_cell.angle_alpha   90.00
_cell.angle_beta   90.00
_cell.angle_gamma   90.00
#
_symmetry.space_group_name_H-M   'P 1'
#
loop_
_entity.id
_entity.type
_entity.pdbx_description
1 polymer ?
#
loop_
_entity_poly.entity_id
_entity_poly.type
_entity_poly.pdbx_seq_one_letter_code
_entity_poly.pdbx_strand_id
1 'polypeptide(L)'
;STHVVHQALFRAEIHVPKSLAKAEIVEIRGEDAVAFAHAQFCNDVLALSELNWQIGAWLDAQGRARCVFVLLRVEANRLLAWLPMGSAATVAADLQRFVLRAKVKVSVAQGFHLVEDEPTQIENGQVAESPDGWRFNLPGPAPRSVRVARHVEPQTLDAGALEAWRLANVMAGLPWLHESLACQFTAQALGLDRLGAASLDKGCYPGQEIVARLHFRGGNKRICVRVQ
;
A
#
# COMPACT_ATOMS: atom_id res chain seq x y z
N SER A 1 -32.41 11.92 -52.33
CA SER A 1 -32.36 11.82 -50.88
C SER A 1 -31.01 11.25 -50.48
N THR A 2 -30.08 12.15 -50.16
CA THR A 2 -28.70 11.81 -49.82
C THR A 2 -28.63 11.60 -48.30
N HIS A 3 -28.45 10.35 -47.85
CA HIS A 3 -28.15 10.06 -46.45
C HIS A 3 -26.67 10.40 -46.18
N VAL A 4 -26.44 11.46 -45.43
CA VAL A 4 -25.14 11.77 -44.85
C VAL A 4 -25.02 10.94 -43.58
N VAL A 5 -24.19 9.90 -43.63
CA VAL A 5 -23.80 9.14 -42.45
C VAL A 5 -22.73 9.97 -41.73
N HIS A 6 -23.10 10.57 -40.61
CA HIS A 6 -22.14 11.17 -39.70
C HIS A 6 -21.42 10.02 -38.97
N GLN A 7 -20.23 9.68 -39.45
CA GLN A 7 -19.27 8.90 -38.68
C GLN A 7 -18.77 9.80 -37.53
N ALA A 8 -19.31 9.59 -36.34
CA ALA A 8 -18.71 10.08 -35.13
C ALA A 8 -17.39 9.31 -34.90
N LEU A 9 -16.30 9.94 -35.32
CA LEU A 9 -14.96 9.50 -34.92
C LEU A 9 -14.86 9.72 -33.40
N PHE A 10 -15.09 8.69 -32.64
CA PHE A 10 -14.64 8.60 -31.23
C PHE A 10 -13.11 8.76 -31.28
N ARG A 11 -12.61 9.97 -31.06
CA ARG A 11 -11.24 10.18 -30.63
C ARG A 11 -11.15 9.54 -29.25
N ALA A 12 -10.62 8.32 -29.18
CA ALA A 12 -10.09 7.81 -27.96
C ALA A 12 -9.01 8.81 -27.51
N GLU A 13 -9.30 9.61 -26.50
CA GLU A 13 -8.28 10.41 -25.85
C GLU A 13 -7.23 9.43 -25.34
N ILE A 14 -6.02 9.52 -25.87
CA ILE A 14 -4.90 8.72 -25.39
C ILE A 14 -4.63 9.23 -23.98
N HIS A 15 -5.08 8.46 -22.98
CA HIS A 15 -4.78 8.77 -21.60
C HIS A 15 -3.27 8.61 -21.38
N VAL A 16 -2.60 9.71 -21.09
CA VAL A 16 -1.19 9.69 -20.70
C VAL A 16 -1.14 9.46 -19.20
N PRO A 17 -0.56 8.34 -18.74
CA PRO A 17 -0.43 8.06 -17.30
C PRO A 17 0.28 9.21 -16.61
N LYS A 18 -0.29 9.69 -15.49
CA LYS A 18 0.28 10.79 -14.72
C LYS A 18 1.18 10.24 -13.62
N SER A 19 2.47 10.54 -13.66
CA SER A 19 3.36 10.22 -12.53
C SER A 19 2.97 11.08 -11.32
N LEU A 20 2.53 10.43 -10.24
CA LEU A 20 2.06 11.11 -9.03
C LEU A 20 3.21 11.46 -8.08
N ALA A 21 4.20 10.59 -7.93
CA ALA A 21 5.35 10.80 -7.06
C ALA A 21 6.41 9.71 -7.26
N LYS A 22 7.63 9.96 -6.76
CA LYS A 22 8.60 8.90 -6.50
C LYS A 22 7.98 7.93 -5.48
N ALA A 23 7.99 6.64 -5.78
CA ALA A 23 7.43 5.64 -4.89
C ALA A 23 8.46 5.25 -3.82
N GLU A 24 8.09 5.40 -2.55
CA GLU A 24 8.87 4.93 -1.41
C GLU A 24 8.55 3.46 -1.17
N ILE A 25 9.46 2.54 -1.55
CA ILE A 25 9.24 1.10 -1.50
C ILE A 25 10.35 0.40 -0.73
N VAL A 26 9.96 -0.43 0.23
CA VAL A 26 10.84 -1.40 0.88
C VAL A 26 10.67 -2.74 0.17
N GLU A 27 11.77 -3.29 -0.34
CA GLU A 27 11.83 -4.64 -0.86
C GLU A 27 12.29 -5.61 0.22
N ILE A 28 11.55 -6.71 0.37
CA ILE A 28 11.86 -7.83 1.25
C ILE A 28 12.00 -9.06 0.34
N ARG A 29 13.22 -9.59 0.21
CA ARG A 29 13.52 -10.67 -0.73
C ARG A 29 14.38 -11.74 -0.09
N GLY A 30 14.07 -13.00 -0.36
CA GLY A 30 14.82 -14.16 0.10
C GLY A 30 13.93 -15.34 0.44
N GLU A 31 14.54 -16.48 0.70
CA GLU A 31 13.84 -17.73 0.99
C GLU A 31 12.83 -17.58 2.16
N ASP A 32 13.18 -16.77 3.16
CA ASP A 32 12.34 -16.54 4.34
C ASP A 32 11.53 -15.22 4.26
N ALA A 33 11.44 -14.56 3.09
CA ALA A 33 10.83 -13.23 2.98
C ALA A 33 9.39 -13.17 3.50
N VAL A 34 8.57 -14.14 3.13
CA VAL A 34 7.15 -14.21 3.55
C VAL A 34 7.03 -14.48 5.04
N ALA A 35 7.80 -15.45 5.58
CA ALA A 35 7.80 -15.77 7.00
C ALA A 35 8.31 -14.61 7.86
N PHE A 36 9.37 -13.93 7.41
CA PHE A 36 9.90 -12.75 8.06
C PHE A 36 8.88 -11.62 8.11
N ALA A 37 8.28 -11.28 6.96
CA ALA A 37 7.27 -10.23 6.89
C ALA A 37 6.03 -10.59 7.73
N HIS A 38 5.62 -11.86 7.73
CA HIS A 38 4.51 -12.35 8.58
C HIS A 38 4.81 -12.16 10.07
N ALA A 39 6.02 -12.38 10.52
CA ALA A 39 6.41 -12.19 11.92
C ALA A 39 6.55 -10.70 12.31
N GLN A 40 6.80 -9.80 11.38
CA GLN A 40 6.99 -8.37 11.64
C GLN A 40 5.73 -7.54 11.48
N PHE A 41 4.89 -7.83 10.49
CA PHE A 41 3.72 -7.02 10.16
C PHE A 41 2.45 -7.52 10.82
N CYS A 42 1.48 -6.64 11.05
CA CYS A 42 0.24 -7.02 11.74
C CYS A 42 -0.81 -7.67 10.82
N ASN A 43 -0.67 -7.58 9.51
CA ASN A 43 -1.52 -8.26 8.53
C ASN A 43 -1.08 -9.71 8.31
N ASP A 44 -1.99 -10.58 7.85
CA ASP A 44 -1.67 -11.99 7.56
C ASP A 44 -0.96 -12.11 6.21
N VAL A 45 0.38 -12.09 6.25
CA VAL A 45 1.21 -12.19 5.03
C VAL A 45 1.24 -13.61 4.47
N LEU A 46 1.01 -14.65 5.30
CA LEU A 46 0.94 -16.04 4.80
C LEU A 46 -0.29 -16.28 3.92
N ALA A 47 -1.40 -15.57 4.20
CA ALA A 47 -2.60 -15.62 3.36
C ALA A 47 -2.47 -14.83 2.05
N LEU A 48 -1.41 -14.03 1.88
CA LEU A 48 -1.19 -13.25 0.66
C LEU A 48 -0.59 -14.13 -0.44
N SER A 49 -1.35 -14.42 -1.47
CA SER A 49 -0.90 -15.18 -2.65
C SER A 49 0.05 -14.36 -3.53
N GLU A 50 0.79 -15.02 -4.42
CA GLU A 50 1.54 -14.33 -5.47
C GLU A 50 0.63 -13.51 -6.37
N LEU A 51 1.14 -12.40 -6.86
CA LEU A 51 0.40 -11.40 -7.65
C LEU A 51 -0.86 -10.90 -6.94
N ASN A 52 -0.80 -10.84 -5.60
CA ASN A 52 -1.83 -10.21 -4.79
C ASN A 52 -1.23 -9.10 -3.93
N TRP A 53 -2.10 -8.23 -3.43
CA TRP A 53 -1.73 -7.17 -2.51
C TRP A 53 -2.71 -7.05 -1.34
N GLN A 54 -2.26 -6.44 -0.26
CA GLN A 54 -3.09 -6.10 0.91
C GLN A 54 -2.56 -4.85 1.61
N ILE A 55 -3.41 -4.17 2.36
CA ILE A 55 -2.96 -3.13 3.28
C ILE A 55 -2.36 -3.80 4.49
N GLY A 56 -1.25 -3.26 4.98
CA GLY A 56 -0.59 -3.72 6.18
C GLY A 56 0.02 -2.58 6.98
N ALA A 57 0.47 -2.91 8.17
CA ALA A 57 1.22 -1.99 9.00
C ALA A 57 2.31 -2.71 9.80
N TRP A 58 3.35 -1.97 10.12
CA TRP A 58 4.34 -2.39 11.09
C TRP A 58 4.12 -1.63 12.40
N LEU A 59 3.97 -2.36 13.48
CA LEU A 59 3.65 -1.80 14.78
C LEU A 59 4.87 -1.83 15.73
N ASP A 60 4.83 -0.99 16.76
CA ASP A 60 5.70 -1.12 17.93
C ASP A 60 5.09 -2.08 18.98
N ALA A 61 5.83 -2.36 20.04
CA ALA A 61 5.38 -3.23 21.12
C ALA A 61 4.14 -2.70 21.87
N GLN A 62 3.83 -1.40 21.75
CA GLN A 62 2.65 -0.76 22.30
C GLN A 62 1.45 -0.78 21.34
N GLY A 63 1.55 -1.50 20.21
CA GLY A 63 0.51 -1.60 19.19
C GLY A 63 0.28 -0.31 18.41
N ARG A 64 1.27 0.59 18.36
CA ARG A 64 1.22 1.84 17.60
C ARG A 64 1.90 1.67 16.25
N ALA A 65 1.29 2.23 15.21
CA ALA A 65 1.82 2.12 13.86
C ALA A 65 3.12 2.92 13.67
N ARG A 66 4.18 2.23 13.29
CA ARG A 66 5.43 2.82 12.77
C ARG A 66 5.22 3.32 11.35
N CYS A 67 4.55 2.52 10.53
CA CYS A 67 4.16 2.88 9.17
C CYS A 67 2.94 2.06 8.73
N VAL A 68 2.24 2.57 7.72
CA VAL A 68 1.16 1.89 6.99
C VAL A 68 1.56 1.81 5.53
N PHE A 69 1.34 0.67 4.89
CA PHE A 69 1.80 0.40 3.53
C PHE A 69 0.82 -0.47 2.75
N VAL A 70 1.01 -0.49 1.44
CA VAL A 70 0.46 -1.53 0.56
C VAL A 70 1.54 -2.58 0.35
N LEU A 71 1.25 -3.82 0.72
CA LEU A 71 2.15 -4.95 0.55
C LEU A 71 1.76 -5.74 -0.69
N LEU A 72 2.64 -5.79 -1.68
CA LEU A 72 2.49 -6.59 -2.89
C LEU A 72 3.38 -7.83 -2.76
N ARG A 73 2.85 -9.02 -3.04
CA ARG A 73 3.65 -10.22 -3.24
C ARG A 73 3.81 -10.46 -4.74
N VAL A 74 4.96 -10.03 -5.25
CA VAL A 74 5.22 -10.02 -6.70
C VAL A 74 5.88 -11.30 -7.21
N GLU A 75 6.50 -12.08 -6.32
CA GLU A 75 7.08 -13.40 -6.58
C GLU A 75 6.95 -14.25 -5.31
N ALA A 76 7.17 -15.54 -5.39
CA ALA A 76 7.09 -16.48 -4.25
C ALA A 76 7.85 -15.99 -3.01
N ASN A 77 9.02 -15.39 -3.23
CA ASN A 77 9.97 -14.97 -2.19
C ASN A 77 10.35 -13.48 -2.28
N ARG A 78 9.46 -12.66 -2.86
CA ARG A 78 9.69 -11.22 -3.04
C ARG A 78 8.45 -10.41 -2.74
N LEU A 79 8.58 -9.53 -1.76
CA LEU A 79 7.54 -8.60 -1.31
C LEU A 79 7.98 -7.17 -1.53
N LEU A 80 7.05 -6.32 -1.94
CA LEU A 80 7.24 -4.88 -2.06
C LEU A 80 6.26 -4.18 -1.12
N ALA A 81 6.76 -3.46 -0.12
CA ALA A 81 5.96 -2.63 0.75
C ALA A 81 6.05 -1.18 0.26
N TRP A 82 5.01 -0.71 -0.42
CA TRP A 82 4.90 0.68 -0.83
C TRP A 82 4.33 1.53 0.32
N LEU A 83 5.06 2.57 0.70
CA LEU A 83 4.71 3.51 1.76
C LEU A 83 4.19 4.82 1.12
N PRO A 84 2.89 5.06 1.07
CA PRO A 84 2.34 6.26 0.42
C PRO A 84 2.76 7.58 1.06
N MET A 85 3.10 7.58 2.35
CA MET A 85 3.52 8.77 3.12
C MET A 85 4.68 8.50 4.07
N GLY A 86 5.38 7.36 3.95
CA GLY A 86 6.51 7.00 4.79
C GLY A 86 7.86 7.19 4.08
N SER A 87 8.95 6.91 4.80
CA SER A 87 10.31 6.83 4.28
C SER A 87 10.76 5.38 4.16
N ALA A 88 11.00 4.92 2.93
CA ALA A 88 11.50 3.57 2.70
C ALA A 88 12.88 3.36 3.31
N ALA A 89 13.72 4.39 3.31
CA ALA A 89 15.05 4.33 3.91
C ALA A 89 15.00 4.07 5.41
N THR A 90 14.16 4.82 6.13
CA THR A 90 13.97 4.65 7.58
C THR A 90 13.40 3.27 7.90
N VAL A 91 12.35 2.86 7.21
CA VAL A 91 11.69 1.58 7.47
C VAL A 91 12.60 0.39 7.11
N ALA A 92 13.33 0.45 5.99
CA ALA A 92 14.26 -0.61 5.62
C ALA A 92 15.41 -0.76 6.63
N ALA A 93 16.00 0.37 7.07
CA ALA A 93 17.08 0.36 8.06
C ALA A 93 16.62 -0.23 9.40
N ASP A 94 15.43 0.15 9.84
CA ASP A 94 14.87 -0.36 11.10
C ASP A 94 14.47 -1.84 11.00
N LEU A 95 13.83 -2.29 9.91
CA LEU A 95 13.46 -3.70 9.69
C LEU A 95 14.70 -4.58 9.58
N GLN A 96 15.77 -4.09 8.96
CA GLN A 96 17.03 -4.84 8.83
C GLN A 96 17.59 -5.27 10.19
N ARG A 97 17.32 -4.53 11.26
CA ARG A 97 17.76 -4.86 12.64
C ARG A 97 17.10 -6.13 13.20
N PHE A 98 15.97 -6.55 12.62
CA PHE A 98 15.26 -7.77 13.00
C PHE A 98 15.64 -8.98 12.12
N VAL A 99 16.48 -8.78 11.10
CA VAL A 99 17.04 -9.87 10.30
C VAL A 99 18.20 -10.50 11.05
N LEU A 100 17.91 -11.50 11.88
CA LEU A 100 18.93 -12.16 12.70
C LEU A 100 19.51 -13.40 12.00
N ARG A 101 18.66 -14.41 11.75
CA ARG A 101 19.04 -15.69 11.14
C ARG A 101 18.24 -16.00 9.87
N ALA A 102 17.27 -15.18 9.55
CA ALA A 102 16.41 -15.37 8.39
C ALA A 102 17.21 -15.12 7.09
N LYS A 103 17.01 -15.96 6.09
CA LYS A 103 17.58 -15.82 4.75
C LYS A 103 16.78 -14.80 3.96
N VAL A 104 16.87 -13.55 4.39
CA VAL A 104 16.13 -12.43 3.82
C VAL A 104 17.02 -11.20 3.73
N LYS A 105 16.83 -10.43 2.67
CA LYS A 105 17.40 -9.09 2.50
C LYS A 105 16.28 -8.07 2.50
N VAL A 106 16.41 -7.04 3.33
CA VAL A 106 15.54 -5.87 3.35
C VAL A 106 16.30 -4.70 2.75
N SER A 107 15.74 -4.04 1.76
CA SER A 107 16.41 -2.93 1.07
C SER A 107 15.40 -1.92 0.52
N VAL A 108 15.86 -0.71 0.20
CA VAL A 108 15.06 0.27 -0.54
C VAL A 108 15.04 -0.12 -2.02
N ALA A 109 13.86 -0.30 -2.58
CA ALA A 109 13.69 -0.49 -4.02
C ALA A 109 13.70 0.88 -4.71
N GLN A 110 14.79 1.21 -5.40
CA GLN A 110 14.96 2.49 -6.06
C GLN A 110 14.41 2.50 -7.49
N GLY A 111 14.16 3.70 -8.01
CA GLY A 111 13.78 3.91 -9.41
C GLY A 111 12.32 3.62 -9.73
N PHE A 112 11.47 3.44 -8.71
CA PHE A 112 10.04 3.30 -8.89
C PHE A 112 9.31 4.63 -8.73
N HIS A 113 8.26 4.79 -9.54
CA HIS A 113 7.32 5.90 -9.48
C HIS A 113 5.90 5.35 -9.33
N LEU A 114 5.07 6.09 -8.63
CA LEU A 114 3.65 5.83 -8.61
C LEU A 114 3.02 6.54 -9.81
N VAL A 115 2.27 5.79 -10.59
CA VAL A 115 1.57 6.29 -11.77
C VAL A 115 0.08 6.02 -11.59
N GLU A 116 -0.75 7.02 -11.79
CA GLU A 116 -2.20 6.83 -11.92
C GLU A 116 -2.50 6.36 -13.33
N ASP A 117 -3.16 5.23 -13.44
CA ASP A 117 -3.57 4.63 -14.71
C ASP A 117 -5.08 4.70 -14.90
N GLU A 118 -5.53 4.46 -16.13
CA GLU A 118 -6.95 4.24 -16.41
C GLU A 118 -7.50 3.10 -15.56
N PRO A 119 -8.77 3.19 -15.11
CA PRO A 119 -9.42 2.12 -14.38
C PRO A 119 -9.34 0.80 -15.14
N THR A 120 -8.90 -0.24 -14.47
CA THR A 120 -8.75 -1.59 -15.05
C THR A 120 -9.70 -2.58 -14.39
N GLN A 121 -9.97 -3.69 -15.09
CA GLN A 121 -10.78 -4.80 -14.57
C GLN A 121 -9.98 -5.77 -13.70
N ILE A 122 -8.92 -5.29 -13.03
CA ILE A 122 -8.18 -6.09 -12.04
C ILE A 122 -9.08 -6.25 -10.82
N GLU A 123 -9.26 -7.47 -10.36
CA GLU A 123 -10.05 -7.76 -9.16
C GLU A 123 -9.39 -7.14 -7.92
N ASN A 124 -10.21 -6.83 -6.92
CA ASN A 124 -9.70 -6.27 -5.67
C ASN A 124 -8.73 -7.26 -4.99
N GLY A 125 -7.58 -6.77 -4.55
CA GLY A 125 -6.53 -7.59 -3.96
C GLY A 125 -5.58 -8.23 -4.97
N GLN A 126 -5.86 -8.20 -6.27
CA GLN A 126 -4.96 -8.73 -7.31
C GLN A 126 -3.97 -7.69 -7.82
N VAL A 127 -2.84 -8.17 -8.32
CA VAL A 127 -1.78 -7.41 -8.96
C VAL A 127 -1.61 -7.94 -10.38
N ALA A 128 -1.63 -7.07 -11.37
CA ALA A 128 -1.28 -7.40 -12.74
C ALA A 128 0.15 -6.94 -13.05
N GLU A 129 0.92 -7.78 -13.71
CA GLU A 129 2.24 -7.39 -14.22
C GLU A 129 2.08 -6.45 -15.41
N SER A 130 3.01 -5.51 -15.53
CA SER A 130 3.18 -4.62 -16.68
C SER A 130 4.64 -4.61 -17.10
N PRO A 131 4.99 -4.20 -18.32
CA PRO A 131 6.36 -4.22 -18.81
C PRO A 131 7.36 -3.46 -17.94
N ASP A 132 6.89 -2.48 -17.18
CA ASP A 132 7.68 -1.59 -16.35
C ASP A 132 7.42 -1.74 -14.83
N GLY A 133 6.52 -2.65 -14.43
CA GLY A 133 6.21 -2.85 -13.00
C GLY A 133 4.93 -3.60 -12.72
N TRP A 134 4.17 -3.14 -11.75
CA TRP A 134 2.96 -3.81 -11.24
C TRP A 134 1.81 -2.85 -11.10
N ARG A 135 0.63 -3.28 -11.55
CA ARG A 135 -0.62 -2.52 -11.52
C ARG A 135 -1.62 -3.19 -10.59
N PHE A 136 -2.37 -2.39 -9.85
CA PHE A 136 -3.43 -2.86 -8.95
C PHE A 136 -4.45 -1.76 -8.70
N ASN A 137 -5.62 -2.13 -8.22
CA ASN A 137 -6.68 -1.19 -7.90
C ASN A 137 -6.68 -0.88 -6.40
N LEU A 138 -6.72 0.41 -6.03
CA LEU A 138 -6.93 0.83 -4.65
C LEU A 138 -8.42 0.97 -4.35
N PRO A 139 -8.85 0.71 -3.10
CA PRO A 139 -10.23 0.93 -2.69
C PRO A 139 -10.61 2.40 -2.75
N GLY A 140 -11.88 2.66 -2.97
CA GLY A 140 -12.43 4.01 -2.99
C GLY A 140 -13.84 4.06 -3.54
N PRO A 141 -14.48 5.25 -3.55
CA PRO A 141 -15.83 5.43 -4.08
C PRO A 141 -15.87 5.25 -5.62
N ALA A 142 -14.74 5.38 -6.30
CA ALA A 142 -14.56 5.08 -7.71
C ALA A 142 -13.32 4.20 -7.90
N PRO A 143 -13.29 3.33 -8.93
CA PRO A 143 -12.11 2.54 -9.26
C PRO A 143 -10.88 3.44 -9.49
N ARG A 144 -9.78 3.12 -8.84
CA ARG A 144 -8.49 3.83 -8.98
C ARG A 144 -7.40 2.82 -9.27
N SER A 145 -6.98 2.76 -10.52
CA SER A 145 -5.83 1.96 -10.91
C SER A 145 -4.53 2.72 -10.66
N VAL A 146 -3.60 2.06 -10.03
CA VAL A 146 -2.26 2.57 -9.80
C VAL A 146 -1.23 1.58 -10.28
N ARG A 147 -0.13 2.11 -10.75
CA ARG A 147 1.02 1.33 -11.19
C ARG A 147 2.27 1.78 -10.46
N VAL A 148 2.97 0.82 -9.87
CA VAL A 148 4.33 1.00 -9.35
C VAL A 148 5.27 0.65 -10.48
N ALA A 149 5.81 1.67 -11.16
CA ALA A 149 6.53 1.53 -12.42
C ALA A 149 7.98 2.01 -12.35
N ARG A 150 8.86 1.35 -13.10
CA ARG A 150 10.23 1.81 -13.38
C ARG A 150 10.27 2.56 -14.71
N HIS A 151 11.32 3.34 -14.93
CA HIS A 151 11.60 4.02 -16.20
C HIS A 151 10.45 4.92 -16.69
N VAL A 152 9.75 5.53 -15.74
CA VAL A 152 8.75 6.55 -16.07
C VAL A 152 9.50 7.83 -16.40
N GLU A 153 9.23 8.40 -17.57
CA GLU A 153 9.76 9.73 -17.92
C GLU A 153 9.33 10.74 -16.84
N PRO A 154 10.25 11.59 -16.37
CA PRO A 154 9.95 12.59 -15.38
C PRO A 154 8.88 13.55 -15.94
N GLN A 155 7.64 13.33 -15.58
CA GLN A 155 6.58 14.27 -15.86
C GLN A 155 6.53 15.29 -14.73
N THR A 156 6.26 16.54 -15.10
CA THR A 156 6.01 17.57 -14.09
C THR A 156 4.82 17.13 -13.25
N LEU A 157 5.03 16.96 -11.95
CA LEU A 157 3.96 16.60 -11.04
C LEU A 157 2.86 17.67 -11.12
N ASP A 158 1.68 17.27 -11.57
CA ASP A 158 0.50 18.12 -11.51
C ASP A 158 0.05 18.21 -10.04
N ALA A 159 0.21 19.40 -9.46
CA ALA A 159 -0.18 19.64 -8.07
C ALA A 159 -1.68 19.37 -7.83
N GLY A 160 -2.53 19.64 -8.80
CA GLY A 160 -3.97 19.34 -8.75
C GLY A 160 -4.24 17.84 -8.72
N ALA A 161 -3.52 17.05 -9.53
CA ALA A 161 -3.64 15.60 -9.54
C ALA A 161 -3.20 15.00 -8.20
N LEU A 162 -2.11 15.51 -7.60
CA LEU A 162 -1.66 15.06 -6.29
C LEU A 162 -2.67 15.36 -5.18
N GLU A 163 -3.30 16.52 -5.22
CA GLU A 163 -4.34 16.91 -4.24
C GLU A 163 -5.60 16.04 -4.42
N ALA A 164 -6.05 15.83 -5.65
CA ALA A 164 -7.16 14.92 -5.95
C ALA A 164 -6.87 13.49 -5.48
N TRP A 165 -5.64 13.02 -5.66
CA TRP A 165 -5.17 11.74 -5.14
C TRP A 165 -5.26 11.65 -3.61
N ARG A 166 -4.80 12.69 -2.89
CA ARG A 166 -4.87 12.75 -1.43
C ARG A 166 -6.30 12.75 -0.94
N LEU A 167 -7.16 13.55 -1.56
CA LEU A 167 -8.60 13.60 -1.25
C LEU A 167 -9.25 12.23 -1.46
N ALA A 168 -8.96 11.55 -2.57
CA ALA A 168 -9.48 10.22 -2.85
C ALA A 168 -9.06 9.18 -1.79
N ASN A 169 -7.84 9.27 -1.25
CA ASN A 169 -7.40 8.40 -0.15
C ASN A 169 -8.17 8.69 1.15
N VAL A 170 -8.42 9.95 1.48
CA VAL A 170 -9.25 10.34 2.64
C VAL A 170 -10.68 9.83 2.46
N MET A 171 -11.25 9.98 1.27
CA MET A 171 -12.60 9.51 0.95
C MET A 171 -12.72 7.98 1.03
N ALA A 172 -11.66 7.26 0.69
CA ALA A 172 -11.56 5.80 0.82
C ALA A 172 -11.28 5.32 2.26
N GLY A 173 -11.04 6.24 3.20
CA GLY A 173 -10.69 5.91 4.59
C GLY A 173 -9.31 5.27 4.74
N LEU A 174 -8.38 5.54 3.81
CA LEU A 174 -7.02 5.00 3.83
C LEU A 174 -6.13 5.83 4.76
N PRO A 175 -5.64 5.28 5.90
CA PRO A 175 -4.95 6.03 6.93
C PRO A 175 -3.44 6.06 6.66
N TRP A 176 -3.01 6.63 5.54
CA TRP A 176 -1.60 6.76 5.25
C TRP A 176 -0.90 7.61 6.30
N LEU A 177 0.16 7.09 6.90
CA LEU A 177 0.82 7.69 8.04
C LEU A 177 2.14 8.34 7.60
N HIS A 178 2.22 9.66 7.78
CA HIS A 178 3.47 10.39 7.59
C HIS A 178 4.49 9.99 8.67
N GLU A 179 5.78 9.93 8.34
CA GLU A 179 6.83 9.48 9.25
C GLU A 179 6.90 10.28 10.58
N SER A 180 6.57 11.58 10.56
CA SER A 180 6.52 12.41 11.77
C SER A 180 5.42 11.97 12.76
N LEU A 181 4.48 11.14 12.33
CA LEU A 181 3.40 10.61 13.15
C LEU A 181 3.64 9.13 13.55
N ALA A 182 4.80 8.59 13.22
CA ALA A 182 5.18 7.22 13.60
C ALA A 182 5.05 7.00 15.12
N CYS A 183 4.53 5.86 15.51
CA CYS A 183 4.31 5.46 16.90
C CYS A 183 3.38 6.39 17.73
N GLN A 184 2.52 7.19 17.10
CA GLN A 184 1.58 8.05 17.81
C GLN A 184 0.17 7.46 17.93
N PHE A 185 -0.23 6.58 16.99
CA PHE A 185 -1.58 6.05 16.91
C PHE A 185 -1.57 4.52 16.93
N THR A 186 -2.50 3.93 17.69
CA THR A 186 -2.73 2.47 17.67
C THR A 186 -3.35 2.03 16.34
N ALA A 187 -3.23 0.74 16.01
CA ALA A 187 -3.85 0.17 14.82
C ALA A 187 -5.36 0.46 14.75
N GLN A 188 -6.07 0.34 15.88
CA GLN A 188 -7.51 0.62 15.96
C GLN A 188 -7.82 2.13 15.80
N ALA A 189 -6.97 3.01 16.32
CA ALA A 189 -7.17 4.45 16.14
C ALA A 189 -7.10 4.85 14.67
N LEU A 190 -6.28 4.13 13.87
CA LEU A 190 -6.18 4.31 12.43
C LEU A 190 -7.25 3.51 11.64
N GLY A 191 -8.04 2.68 12.31
CA GLY A 191 -9.05 1.85 11.66
C GLY A 191 -8.48 0.68 10.85
N LEU A 192 -7.26 0.22 11.16
CA LEU A 192 -6.59 -0.85 10.43
C LEU A 192 -7.32 -2.20 10.57
N ASP A 193 -8.03 -2.41 11.67
CA ASP A 193 -8.92 -3.55 11.90
C ASP A 193 -10.08 -3.58 10.89
N ARG A 194 -10.70 -2.43 10.64
CA ARG A 194 -11.80 -2.29 9.65
C ARG A 194 -11.35 -2.48 8.21
N LEU A 195 -10.08 -2.23 7.94
CA LEU A 195 -9.46 -2.43 6.63
C LEU A 195 -8.91 -3.86 6.43
N GLY A 196 -9.06 -4.74 7.43
CA GLY A 196 -8.46 -6.06 7.40
C GLY A 196 -6.92 -6.04 7.45
N ALA A 197 -6.34 -4.89 7.80
CA ALA A 197 -4.89 -4.67 7.80
C ALA A 197 -4.22 -5.10 9.12
N ALA A 198 -4.99 -5.53 10.12
CA ALA A 198 -4.50 -6.08 11.38
C ALA A 198 -5.23 -7.39 11.69
N SER A 199 -4.50 -8.49 11.70
CA SER A 199 -5.03 -9.83 11.97
C SER A 199 -4.95 -10.17 13.45
N LEU A 200 -5.98 -10.82 13.98
CA LEU A 200 -6.02 -11.38 15.33
C LEU A 200 -5.77 -12.89 15.34
N ASP A 201 -5.94 -13.54 14.20
CA ASP A 201 -5.93 -15.00 14.06
C ASP A 201 -4.60 -15.56 13.57
N LYS A 202 -3.63 -14.70 13.27
CA LYS A 202 -2.28 -15.08 12.89
C LYS A 202 -1.35 -15.27 14.10
N GLY A 203 -0.17 -15.84 13.87
CA GLY A 203 0.90 -15.95 14.88
C GLY A 203 1.41 -14.58 15.38
N CYS A 204 2.31 -14.61 16.37
CA CYS A 204 2.78 -13.42 17.07
C CYS A 204 3.43 -12.38 16.15
N TYR A 205 3.14 -11.11 16.44
CA TYR A 205 3.79 -9.94 15.84
C TYR A 205 3.90 -8.81 16.87
N PRO A 206 4.77 -7.81 16.68
CA PRO A 206 4.93 -6.70 17.63
C PRO A 206 3.60 -5.99 17.90
N GLY A 207 3.25 -5.81 19.17
CA GLY A 207 2.04 -5.08 19.58
C GLY A 207 0.72 -5.85 19.50
N GLN A 208 0.74 -7.15 19.13
CA GLN A 208 -0.46 -7.99 19.01
C GLN A 208 -1.31 -8.01 20.28
N GLU A 209 -0.69 -8.06 21.47
CA GLU A 209 -1.42 -8.07 22.74
C GLU A 209 -2.29 -6.83 22.92
N ILE A 210 -1.79 -5.67 22.52
CA ILE A 210 -2.53 -4.41 22.59
C ILE A 210 -3.65 -4.39 21.56
N VAL A 211 -3.37 -4.87 20.33
CA VAL A 211 -4.37 -4.97 19.25
C VAL A 211 -5.51 -5.88 19.71
N ALA A 212 -5.21 -7.07 20.23
CA ALA A 212 -6.20 -8.02 20.73
C ALA A 212 -6.98 -7.45 21.93
N ARG A 213 -6.28 -6.82 22.89
CA ARG A 213 -6.94 -6.21 24.04
C ARG A 213 -7.95 -5.13 23.64
N LEU A 214 -7.56 -4.23 22.71
CA LEU A 214 -8.44 -3.16 22.24
C LEU A 214 -9.61 -3.71 21.43
N HIS A 215 -9.43 -4.79 20.70
CA HIS A 215 -10.49 -5.46 19.96
C HIS A 215 -11.52 -6.09 20.90
N PHE A 216 -11.09 -6.95 21.83
CA PHE A 216 -11.99 -7.74 22.67
C PHE A 216 -12.53 -6.99 23.89
N ARG A 217 -11.77 -6.06 24.47
CA ARG A 217 -12.16 -5.33 25.68
C ARG A 217 -12.58 -3.90 25.40
N GLY A 218 -12.40 -3.41 24.17
CA GLY A 218 -12.65 -2.03 23.82
C GLY A 218 -11.66 -1.07 24.48
N GLY A 219 -12.06 0.18 24.66
CA GLY A 219 -11.22 1.21 25.30
C GLY A 219 -10.40 2.03 24.32
N ASN A 220 -10.63 1.88 23.02
CA ASN A 220 -10.05 2.78 22.04
C ASN A 220 -10.68 4.17 22.18
N LYS A 221 -9.88 5.14 22.64
CA LYS A 221 -10.33 6.53 22.90
C LYS A 221 -10.21 7.44 21.67
N ARG A 222 -9.62 6.95 20.59
CA ARG A 222 -9.34 7.72 19.37
C ARG A 222 -9.77 6.91 18.17
N ILE A 223 -10.50 7.54 17.27
CA ILE A 223 -10.91 6.97 16.00
C ILE A 223 -10.58 7.94 14.88
N CYS A 224 -10.20 7.43 13.73
CA CYS A 224 -10.07 8.22 12.52
C CYS A 224 -11.49 8.54 12.01
N VAL A 225 -11.80 9.81 11.87
CA VAL A 225 -13.06 10.30 11.32
C VAL A 225 -12.77 11.21 10.13
N ARG A 226 -13.64 11.12 9.13
CA ARG A 226 -13.65 12.09 8.04
C ARG A 226 -14.45 13.30 8.48
N VAL A 227 -13.85 14.47 8.39
CA VAL A 227 -14.54 15.76 8.61
C VAL A 227 -14.89 16.31 7.24
N GLN A 228 -16.13 16.76 7.08
CA GLN A 228 -16.62 17.43 5.87
C GLN A 228 -16.31 18.91 5.92
#